data_6a84306fd4670e864292e03e534d7073
#
_entry.id   6a84306fd4670e864292e03e534d7073
#
_cell.length_a   1.000
_cell.length_b   1.000
_cell.length_c   1.000
_cell.angle_alpha   90.00
_cell.angle_beta   90.00
_cell.angle_gamma   90.00
#
_symmetry.space_group_name_H-M   'P 1'
#
loop_
_entity.id
_entity.type
_entity.pdbx_description
1 polymer ?
#
loop_
_entity_poly.entity_id
_entity_poly.type
_entity_poly.pdbx_seq_one_letter_code
_entity_poly.pdbx_strand_id
1 'polypeptide(L)'
;MKAYRLGLCLTLLAVLLFGTSSVWAQSIKVGVVNFARLLEEAPQSQASQRVLTEEFSPRERDIRGQEQQLKQIEERLSQGEGFMGEEERQQLERDARDLQRELNRSKSEFNEDLSLRR
;
A
#
# COMPACT_ATOMS: atom_id res chain seq x y z
N MET A 1 -0.45 54.85 56.44
CA MET A 1 -1.30 54.14 55.49
C MET A 1 -0.82 54.18 54.03
N LYS A 2 -0.09 55.18 53.60
CA LYS A 2 0.47 55.22 52.20
C LYS A 2 1.67 54.31 52.01
N ALA A 3 2.49 54.12 53.03
CA ALA A 3 3.73 53.30 52.95
C ALA A 3 3.44 51.79 52.77
N TYR A 4 2.38 51.26 53.37
CA TYR A 4 2.02 49.83 53.22
C TYR A 4 1.48 49.50 51.81
N ARG A 5 0.81 50.48 51.17
CA ARG A 5 0.33 50.32 49.80
C ARG A 5 1.49 50.26 48.78
N LEU A 6 2.55 51.04 49.03
CA LEU A 6 3.74 51.01 48.18
C LEU A 6 4.49 49.71 48.34
N GLY A 7 4.63 49.19 49.57
CA GLY A 7 5.26 47.90 49.86
C GLY A 7 4.49 46.73 49.24
N LEU A 8 3.16 46.77 49.35
CA LEU A 8 2.31 45.71 48.76
C LEU A 8 2.36 45.69 47.22
N CYS A 9 2.41 46.87 46.56
CA CYS A 9 2.60 46.92 45.11
C CYS A 9 3.99 46.41 44.66
N LEU A 10 5.03 46.68 45.44
CA LEU A 10 6.39 46.27 45.10
C LEU A 10 6.56 44.76 45.22
N THR A 11 5.94 44.15 46.27
CA THR A 11 5.95 42.68 46.45
C THR A 11 5.14 41.97 45.34
N LEU A 12 4.02 42.55 44.95
CA LEU A 12 3.17 41.99 43.89
C LEU A 12 3.91 42.04 42.53
N LEU A 13 4.65 43.13 42.26
CA LEU A 13 5.43 43.29 41.07
C LEU A 13 6.62 42.29 41.03
N ALA A 14 7.26 42.01 42.19
CA ALA A 14 8.36 41.06 42.29
C ALA A 14 7.88 39.61 42.00
N VAL A 15 6.69 39.23 42.46
CA VAL A 15 6.09 37.90 42.21
C VAL A 15 5.75 37.71 40.71
N LEU A 16 5.35 38.80 40.05
CA LEU A 16 5.08 38.75 38.60
C LEU A 16 6.34 38.57 37.74
N LEU A 17 7.50 39.07 38.20
CA LEU A 17 8.77 38.97 37.47
C LEU A 17 9.46 37.60 37.63
N PHE A 18 9.18 36.87 38.74
CA PHE A 18 9.74 35.55 38.98
C PHE A 18 8.91 34.39 38.44
N GLY A 19 7.70 34.66 37.89
CA GLY A 19 6.76 33.67 37.41
C GLY A 19 7.02 33.14 36.00
N THR A 20 8.10 33.54 35.30
CA THR A 20 8.45 32.98 34.00
C THR A 20 9.17 31.65 34.15
N SER A 21 8.40 30.61 34.52
CA SER A 21 8.88 29.24 34.41
C SER A 21 9.15 28.98 32.92
N SER A 22 10.43 28.84 32.58
CA SER A 22 10.85 28.36 31.26
C SER A 22 10.25 26.98 31.02
N VAL A 23 9.16 26.94 30.28
CA VAL A 23 8.67 25.68 29.72
C VAL A 23 9.74 25.22 28.75
N TRP A 24 10.56 24.30 29.22
CA TRP A 24 11.47 23.55 28.34
C TRP A 24 10.55 22.79 27.38
N ALA A 25 10.36 23.32 26.20
CA ALA A 25 9.78 22.59 25.09
C ALA A 25 10.72 21.40 24.83
N GLN A 26 10.39 20.26 25.40
CA GLN A 26 11.01 19.00 25.01
C GLN A 26 10.73 18.83 23.52
N SER A 27 11.73 19.03 22.70
CA SER A 27 11.66 18.68 21.29
C SER A 27 11.42 17.18 21.23
N ILE A 28 10.16 16.81 20.98
CA ILE A 28 9.81 15.42 20.65
C ILE A 28 10.56 15.14 19.35
N LYS A 29 11.68 14.42 19.45
CA LYS A 29 12.35 13.86 18.27
C LYS A 29 11.43 12.77 17.74
N VAL A 30 10.54 13.15 16.84
CA VAL A 30 9.75 12.21 16.04
C VAL A 30 10.74 11.57 15.08
N GLY A 31 11.28 10.44 15.48
CA GLY A 31 12.00 9.57 14.55
C GLY A 31 10.97 9.03 13.57
N VAL A 32 11.02 9.46 12.31
CA VAL A 32 10.29 8.81 11.23
C VAL A 32 10.92 7.45 11.04
N VAL A 33 10.37 6.45 11.74
CA VAL A 33 10.74 5.06 11.51
C VAL A 33 10.06 4.66 10.22
N ASN A 34 10.84 4.37 9.19
CA ASN A 34 10.31 3.75 7.98
C ASN A 34 9.91 2.31 8.32
N PHE A 35 8.63 2.15 8.65
CA PHE A 35 8.06 0.88 9.10
C PHE A 35 8.21 -0.22 8.04
N ALA A 36 8.17 0.14 6.75
CA ALA A 36 8.40 -0.78 5.65
C ALA A 36 9.83 -1.36 5.71
N ARG A 37 10.83 -0.51 5.95
CA ARG A 37 12.23 -0.94 6.06
C ARG A 37 12.49 -1.80 7.30
N LEU A 38 11.84 -1.49 8.41
CA LEU A 38 11.95 -2.27 9.64
C LEU A 38 11.33 -3.67 9.50
N LEU A 39 10.24 -3.79 8.74
CA LEU A 39 9.63 -5.06 8.38
C LEU A 39 10.50 -5.85 7.39
N GLU A 40 11.18 -5.18 6.46
CA GLU A 40 12.09 -5.84 5.51
C GLU A 40 13.37 -6.35 6.17
N GLU A 41 13.89 -5.66 7.17
CA GLU A 41 15.14 -6.00 7.85
C GLU A 41 14.96 -7.02 9.00
N ALA A 42 13.73 -7.28 9.47
CA ALA A 42 13.47 -8.24 10.53
C ALA A 42 13.59 -9.69 10.00
N PRO A 43 14.41 -10.58 10.60
CA PRO A 43 14.59 -11.95 10.13
C PRO A 43 13.29 -12.75 10.04
N GLN A 44 12.35 -12.47 10.94
CA GLN A 44 11.03 -13.09 10.98
C GLN A 44 10.14 -12.65 9.82
N SER A 45 10.21 -11.39 9.41
CA SER A 45 9.47 -10.88 8.26
C SER A 45 10.04 -11.41 6.94
N GLN A 46 11.36 -11.59 6.84
CA GLN A 46 11.99 -12.21 5.67
C GLN A 46 11.56 -13.68 5.49
N ALA A 47 11.47 -14.45 6.57
CA ALA A 47 10.97 -15.82 6.51
C ALA A 47 9.51 -15.86 6.05
N SER A 48 8.65 -15.01 6.60
CA SER A 48 7.25 -14.91 6.20
C SER A 48 7.10 -14.47 4.74
N GLN A 49 7.90 -13.52 4.30
CA GLN A 49 7.90 -13.07 2.90
C GLN A 49 8.36 -14.17 1.94
N ARG A 50 9.38 -14.97 2.32
CA ARG A 50 9.80 -16.12 1.49
C ARG A 50 8.67 -17.13 1.32
N VAL A 51 8.00 -17.51 2.40
CA VAL A 51 6.86 -18.43 2.36
C VAL A 51 5.76 -17.90 1.47
N LEU A 52 5.39 -16.62 1.61
CA LEU A 52 4.41 -15.97 0.75
C LEU A 52 4.86 -15.96 -0.72
N THR A 53 6.12 -15.61 -0.98
CA THR A 53 6.66 -15.59 -2.33
C THR A 53 6.65 -16.99 -2.96
N GLU A 54 7.08 -18.01 -2.24
CA GLU A 54 7.07 -19.40 -2.72
C GLU A 54 5.67 -19.90 -3.02
N GLU A 55 4.69 -19.55 -2.20
CA GLU A 55 3.31 -19.96 -2.38
C GLU A 55 2.60 -19.21 -3.51
N PHE A 56 2.82 -17.89 -3.61
CA PHE A 56 2.09 -17.03 -4.56
C PHE A 56 2.76 -16.88 -5.92
N SER A 57 4.09 -17.07 -6.04
CA SER A 57 4.80 -16.94 -7.31
C SER A 57 4.31 -17.88 -8.43
N PRO A 58 3.92 -19.14 -8.17
CA PRO A 58 3.34 -19.97 -9.21
C PRO A 58 2.06 -19.40 -9.79
N ARG A 59 1.13 -19.00 -8.90
CA ARG A 59 -0.16 -18.42 -9.28
C ARG A 59 0.00 -17.11 -10.06
N GLU A 60 0.95 -16.27 -9.64
CA GLU A 60 1.26 -15.03 -10.36
C GLU A 60 1.80 -15.30 -11.76
N ARG A 61 2.61 -16.35 -11.93
CA ARG A 61 3.07 -16.77 -13.26
C ARG A 61 1.94 -17.29 -14.12
N ASP A 62 1.03 -18.06 -13.57
CA ASP A 62 -0.13 -18.58 -14.29
C ASP A 62 -1.06 -17.42 -14.76
N ILE A 63 -1.32 -16.45 -13.89
CA ILE A 63 -2.08 -15.24 -14.25
C ILE A 63 -1.40 -14.48 -15.39
N ARG A 64 -0.08 -14.25 -15.30
CA ARG A 64 0.68 -13.62 -16.38
C ARG A 64 0.64 -14.42 -17.69
N GLY A 65 0.68 -15.75 -17.59
CA GLY A 65 0.53 -16.63 -18.75
C GLY A 65 -0.83 -16.47 -19.43
N GLN A 66 -1.89 -16.45 -18.66
CA GLN A 66 -3.26 -16.20 -19.15
C GLN A 66 -3.40 -14.80 -19.78
N GLU A 67 -2.82 -13.78 -19.19
CA GLU A 67 -2.78 -12.42 -19.76
C GLU A 67 -2.08 -12.39 -21.13
N GLN A 68 -0.96 -13.07 -21.27
CA GLN A 68 -0.23 -13.16 -22.54
C GLN A 68 -1.04 -13.91 -23.59
N GLN A 69 -1.71 -15.00 -23.21
CA GLN A 69 -2.57 -15.75 -24.12
C GLN A 69 -3.75 -14.91 -24.61
N LEU A 70 -4.41 -14.19 -23.70
CA LEU A 70 -5.50 -13.29 -24.05
C LEU A 70 -5.03 -12.23 -25.05
N LYS A 71 -3.91 -11.59 -24.76
CA LYS A 71 -3.30 -10.60 -25.65
C LYS A 71 -3.00 -11.17 -27.05
N GLN A 72 -2.48 -12.40 -27.12
CA GLN A 72 -2.24 -13.06 -28.41
C GLN A 72 -3.53 -13.31 -29.20
N ILE A 73 -4.61 -13.72 -28.52
CA ILE A 73 -5.91 -13.91 -29.17
C ILE A 73 -6.45 -12.58 -29.69
N GLU A 74 -6.39 -11.52 -28.88
CA GLU A 74 -6.82 -10.17 -29.28
C GLU A 74 -6.00 -9.62 -30.46
N GLU A 75 -4.66 -9.84 -30.45
CA GLU A 75 -3.80 -9.47 -31.57
C GLU A 75 -4.16 -10.23 -32.85
N ARG A 76 -4.45 -11.53 -32.75
CA ARG A 76 -4.90 -12.34 -33.90
C ARG A 76 -6.23 -11.86 -34.44
N LEU A 77 -7.18 -11.52 -33.56
CA LEU A 77 -8.46 -10.96 -33.98
C LEU A 77 -8.29 -9.63 -34.72
N SER A 78 -7.44 -8.74 -34.18
CA SER A 78 -7.19 -7.43 -34.79
C SER A 78 -6.43 -7.53 -36.13
N GLN A 79 -5.48 -8.43 -36.26
CA GLN A 79 -4.72 -8.64 -37.49
C GLN A 79 -5.50 -9.42 -38.53
N GLY A 80 -6.45 -10.25 -38.10
CA GLY A 80 -7.26 -11.09 -38.96
C GLY A 80 -8.49 -10.39 -39.54
N GLU A 81 -8.77 -9.14 -39.19
CA GLU A 81 -9.88 -8.36 -39.74
C GLU A 81 -9.75 -8.26 -41.26
N GLY A 82 -10.63 -8.96 -41.97
CA GLY A 82 -10.69 -8.99 -43.44
C GLY A 82 -10.10 -10.23 -44.13
N PHE A 83 -9.33 -11.07 -43.42
CA PHE A 83 -8.74 -12.29 -43.98
C PHE A 83 -9.17 -13.56 -43.26
N MET A 84 -9.65 -13.45 -42.02
CA MET A 84 -10.08 -14.57 -41.18
C MET A 84 -11.49 -15.02 -41.57
N GLY A 85 -11.70 -16.34 -41.61
CA GLY A 85 -13.06 -16.91 -41.80
C GLY A 85 -13.96 -16.56 -40.60
N GLU A 86 -15.27 -16.40 -40.90
CA GLU A 86 -16.25 -16.03 -39.87
C GLU A 86 -16.30 -17.03 -38.71
N GLU A 87 -16.18 -18.33 -38.97
CA GLU A 87 -16.16 -19.37 -37.94
C GLU A 87 -14.94 -19.27 -37.03
N GLU A 88 -13.78 -19.04 -37.64
CA GLU A 88 -12.52 -18.88 -36.89
C GLU A 88 -12.58 -17.61 -36.00
N ARG A 89 -13.08 -16.52 -36.55
CA ARG A 89 -13.27 -15.27 -35.79
C ARG A 89 -14.18 -15.49 -34.59
N GLN A 90 -15.33 -16.12 -34.79
CA GLN A 90 -16.27 -16.41 -33.71
C GLN A 90 -15.69 -17.35 -32.66
N GLN A 91 -14.84 -18.32 -33.07
CA GLN A 91 -14.15 -19.19 -32.13
C GLN A 91 -13.17 -18.41 -31.27
N LEU A 92 -12.31 -17.61 -31.88
CA LEU A 92 -11.33 -16.78 -31.14
C LEU A 92 -12.03 -15.77 -30.21
N GLU A 93 -13.16 -15.19 -30.62
CA GLU A 93 -13.95 -14.32 -29.77
C GLU A 93 -14.55 -15.05 -28.56
N ARG A 94 -14.98 -16.31 -28.73
CA ARG A 94 -15.44 -17.13 -27.60
C ARG A 94 -14.28 -17.42 -26.66
N ASP A 95 -13.15 -17.87 -27.20
CA ASP A 95 -11.96 -18.21 -26.42
C ASP A 95 -11.43 -16.99 -25.63
N ALA A 96 -11.44 -15.80 -26.24
CA ALA A 96 -11.08 -14.55 -25.57
C ALA A 96 -12.01 -14.25 -24.40
N ARG A 97 -13.32 -14.38 -24.59
CA ARG A 97 -14.31 -14.13 -23.52
C ARG A 97 -14.17 -15.14 -22.37
N ASP A 98 -13.92 -16.40 -22.69
CA ASP A 98 -13.78 -17.46 -21.70
C ASP A 98 -12.52 -17.25 -20.89
N LEU A 99 -11.40 -17.01 -21.55
CA LEU A 99 -10.12 -16.73 -20.92
C LEU A 99 -10.17 -15.43 -20.08
N GLN A 100 -10.86 -14.40 -20.55
CA GLN A 100 -11.07 -13.17 -19.79
C GLN A 100 -11.84 -13.41 -18.49
N ARG A 101 -12.89 -14.27 -18.54
CA ARG A 101 -13.63 -14.61 -17.31
C ARG A 101 -12.77 -15.40 -16.33
N GLU A 102 -12.01 -16.37 -16.83
CA GLU A 102 -11.10 -17.17 -16.02
C GLU A 102 -10.00 -16.30 -15.39
N LEU A 103 -9.40 -15.42 -16.18
CA LEU A 103 -8.38 -14.48 -15.70
C LEU A 103 -8.91 -13.56 -14.59
N ASN A 104 -10.11 -13.01 -14.76
CA ASN A 104 -10.74 -12.18 -13.74
C ASN A 104 -10.98 -12.96 -12.44
N ARG A 105 -11.43 -14.19 -12.55
CA ARG A 105 -11.63 -15.09 -11.41
C ARG A 105 -10.30 -15.39 -10.71
N SER A 106 -9.27 -15.80 -11.46
CA SER A 106 -7.94 -16.10 -10.93
C SER A 106 -7.33 -14.90 -10.19
N LYS A 107 -7.49 -13.68 -10.75
CA LYS A 107 -7.05 -12.44 -10.11
C LYS A 107 -7.82 -12.15 -8.80
N SER A 108 -9.13 -12.37 -8.80
CA SER A 108 -9.95 -12.15 -7.59
C SER A 108 -9.55 -13.11 -6.49
N GLU A 109 -9.44 -14.39 -6.78
CA GLU A 109 -9.01 -15.43 -5.84
C GLU A 109 -7.59 -15.16 -5.31
N PHE A 110 -6.67 -14.76 -6.20
CA PHE A 110 -5.31 -14.39 -5.81
C PHE A 110 -5.29 -13.20 -4.84
N ASN A 111 -6.04 -12.15 -5.12
CA ASN A 111 -6.10 -10.95 -4.28
C ASN A 111 -6.77 -11.23 -2.93
N GLU A 112 -7.82 -12.06 -2.92
CA GLU A 112 -8.49 -12.48 -1.70
C GLU A 112 -7.56 -13.29 -0.80
N ASP A 113 -6.92 -14.32 -1.33
CA ASP A 113 -5.96 -15.16 -0.61
C ASP A 113 -4.77 -14.34 -0.08
N LEU A 114 -4.26 -13.42 -0.89
CA LEU A 114 -3.17 -12.53 -0.48
C LEU A 114 -3.58 -11.59 0.65
N SER A 115 -4.82 -11.10 0.63
CA SER A 115 -5.36 -10.21 1.67
C SER A 115 -5.56 -10.91 3.01
N LEU A 116 -5.93 -12.19 2.98
CA LEU A 116 -6.13 -13.01 4.18
C LEU A 116 -4.81 -13.40 4.88
N ARG A 117 -3.69 -13.30 4.17
CA ARG A 117 -2.37 -13.69 4.70
C ARG A 117 -1.45 -12.52 5.07
N ARG A 118 -1.91 -11.31 4.91
CA ARG A 118 -1.24 -10.08 5.38
C ARG A 118 -1.66 -9.74 6.80
#